data_6c310578e23705735171b2abab8eafb9
#
_entry.id   6c310578e23705735171b2abab8eafb9
#
_cell.length_a   1.000
_cell.length_b   1.000
_cell.length_c   1.000
_cell.angle_alpha   90.00
_cell.angle_beta   90.00
_cell.angle_gamma   90.00
#
_symmetry.space_group_name_H-M   'P 1'
#
loop_
_entity.id
_entity.type
_entity.pdbx_description
1 polymer ?
#
loop_
_entity_poly.entity_id
_entity_poly.type
_entity_poly.pdbx_seq_one_letter_code
_entity_poly.pdbx_strand_id
1 'polypeptide(L)'
;ALHFGHLPAIFVPGGPMPSGLPNAEKAKIRQLYAEGKVGRDALLESESQSYHAPGTCTFYGTANSNQMLMEIMGLHLPGSAFVPPNTPLRDTLTQAAARRAAKITALGQDYIPVGRVVDERSIVNGIIGLLATGGSTNHTMHLVAMAHAAGIVINWDDFSDLSAVIPLLAKVYPNGKADVNQFHAAGGMGF
;
A
#
# COMPACT_ATOMS: atom_id res chain seq x y z
N ALA A 1 9.05 14.89 0.87
CA ALA A 1 10.23 14.50 0.05
C ALA A 1 10.29 15.32 -1.25
N LEU A 2 9.23 15.42 -2.03
CA LEU A 2 9.23 16.06 -3.35
C LEU A 2 9.64 17.53 -3.36
N HIS A 3 9.37 18.29 -2.30
CA HIS A 3 9.89 19.68 -2.16
C HIS A 3 11.42 19.74 -2.13
N PHE A 4 12.07 18.61 -1.84
CA PHE A 4 13.53 18.44 -1.88
C PHE A 4 13.89 17.47 -3.01
N GLY A 5 13.34 17.70 -4.20
CA GLY A 5 13.44 16.80 -5.35
C GLY A 5 14.85 16.42 -5.79
N HIS A 6 15.87 17.18 -5.38
CA HIS A 6 17.28 16.91 -5.59
C HIS A 6 17.86 15.85 -4.64
N LEU A 7 17.17 15.52 -3.55
CA LEU A 7 17.64 14.51 -2.61
C LEU A 7 17.13 13.11 -3.01
N PRO A 8 17.94 12.07 -2.83
CA PRO A 8 17.48 10.70 -2.99
C PRO A 8 16.56 10.31 -1.84
N ALA A 9 15.59 9.47 -2.10
CA ALA A 9 14.69 8.95 -1.08
C ALA A 9 14.31 7.50 -1.40
N ILE A 10 14.30 6.66 -0.37
CA ILE A 10 13.70 5.32 -0.38
C ILE A 10 12.77 5.24 0.81
N PHE A 11 11.53 4.87 0.58
CA PHE A 11 10.57 4.62 1.64
C PHE A 11 10.65 3.14 2.06
N VAL A 12 10.60 2.89 3.35
CA VAL A 12 10.60 1.52 3.90
C VAL A 12 9.23 1.28 4.51
N PRO A 13 8.41 0.37 3.93
CA PRO A 13 7.08 0.11 4.44
C PRO A 13 7.12 -0.65 5.77
N GLY A 14 6.15 -0.39 6.65
CA GLY A 14 5.95 -1.17 7.86
C GLY A 14 5.47 -2.60 7.57
N GLY A 15 4.69 -2.76 6.51
CA GLY A 15 4.05 -4.02 6.16
C GLY A 15 2.78 -4.32 6.96
N PRO A 16 1.93 -5.21 6.47
CA PRO A 16 0.72 -5.62 7.16
C PRO A 16 1.04 -6.54 8.32
N MET A 17 0.16 -6.57 9.34
CA MET A 17 0.20 -7.62 10.35
C MET A 17 -0.11 -8.98 9.72
N PRO A 18 0.29 -10.12 10.34
CA PRO A 18 -0.17 -11.43 9.92
C PRO A 18 -1.70 -11.53 9.92
N SER A 19 -2.26 -12.36 9.05
CA SER A 19 -3.71 -12.57 8.98
C SER A 19 -4.24 -13.16 10.29
N GLY A 20 -5.30 -12.56 10.79
CA GLY A 20 -6.03 -13.00 11.97
C GLY A 20 -7.39 -13.59 11.61
N LEU A 21 -8.41 -13.29 12.41
CA LEU A 21 -9.78 -13.74 12.15
C LEU A 21 -10.25 -13.31 10.75
N PRO A 22 -10.83 -14.22 9.94
CA PRO A 22 -11.32 -13.92 8.61
C PRO A 22 -12.35 -12.78 8.60
N ASN A 23 -12.30 -11.92 7.56
CA ASN A 23 -13.20 -10.76 7.47
C ASN A 23 -14.69 -11.13 7.51
N ALA A 24 -15.08 -12.26 6.94
CA ALA A 24 -16.47 -12.74 6.99
C ALA A 24 -16.93 -13.07 8.42
N GLU A 25 -16.05 -13.64 9.24
CA GLU A 25 -16.34 -13.95 10.66
C GLU A 25 -16.45 -12.66 11.48
N LYS A 26 -15.54 -11.69 11.25
CA LYS A 26 -15.64 -10.36 11.89
C LYS A 26 -16.98 -9.69 11.59
N ALA A 27 -17.38 -9.68 10.33
CA ALA A 27 -18.65 -9.09 9.90
C ALA A 27 -19.85 -9.80 10.57
N LYS A 28 -19.81 -11.14 10.64
CA LYS A 28 -20.84 -11.95 11.30
C LYS A 28 -20.97 -11.63 12.79
N ILE A 29 -19.86 -11.54 13.52
CA ILE A 29 -19.89 -11.20 14.95
C ILE A 29 -20.46 -9.80 15.18
N ARG A 30 -20.04 -8.81 14.37
CA ARG A 30 -20.58 -7.45 14.44
C ARG A 30 -22.09 -7.40 14.15
N GLN A 31 -22.55 -8.18 13.18
CA GLN A 31 -23.97 -8.30 12.88
C GLN A 31 -24.73 -8.94 14.06
N LEU A 32 -24.25 -10.05 14.60
CA LEU A 32 -24.87 -10.71 15.77
C LEU A 32 -24.91 -9.79 16.99
N TYR A 33 -23.88 -8.98 17.19
CA TYR A 33 -23.86 -7.98 18.24
C TYR A 33 -24.93 -6.89 18.01
N ALA A 34 -25.02 -6.37 16.79
CA ALA A 34 -26.06 -5.39 16.44
C ALA A 34 -27.48 -5.94 16.57
N GLU A 35 -27.69 -7.24 16.36
CA GLU A 35 -28.94 -7.96 16.55
C GLU A 35 -29.20 -8.34 18.04
N GLY A 36 -28.29 -8.02 18.95
CA GLY A 36 -28.41 -8.38 20.37
C GLY A 36 -28.26 -9.88 20.68
N LYS A 37 -27.74 -10.67 19.73
CA LYS A 37 -27.57 -12.12 19.86
C LYS A 37 -26.29 -12.54 20.56
N VAL A 38 -25.29 -11.66 20.61
CA VAL A 38 -24.04 -11.84 21.35
C VAL A 38 -23.72 -10.61 22.18
N GLY A 39 -22.97 -10.78 23.25
CA GLY A 39 -22.55 -9.71 24.15
C GLY A 39 -21.29 -8.98 23.66
N ARG A 40 -20.93 -7.93 24.40
CA ARG A 40 -19.71 -7.13 24.16
C ARG A 40 -18.43 -7.96 24.23
N ASP A 41 -18.38 -9.00 25.05
CA ASP A 41 -17.22 -9.85 25.21
C ASP A 41 -16.89 -10.60 23.90
N ALA A 42 -17.92 -11.11 23.21
CA ALA A 42 -17.72 -11.75 21.90
C ALA A 42 -17.22 -10.77 20.84
N LEU A 43 -17.69 -9.51 20.87
CA LEU A 43 -17.18 -8.46 19.98
C LEU A 43 -15.72 -8.15 20.29
N LEU A 44 -15.37 -7.96 21.57
CA LEU A 44 -14.02 -7.65 22.00
C LEU A 44 -13.04 -8.78 21.64
N GLU A 45 -13.45 -10.04 21.85
CA GLU A 45 -12.66 -11.22 21.48
C GLU A 45 -12.40 -11.23 19.95
N SER A 46 -13.43 -11.01 19.15
CA SER A 46 -13.30 -10.93 17.69
C SER A 46 -12.35 -9.82 17.25
N GLU A 47 -12.42 -8.66 17.89
CA GLU A 47 -11.52 -7.53 17.59
C GLU A 47 -10.09 -7.81 18.03
N SER A 48 -9.88 -8.41 19.21
CA SER A 48 -8.56 -8.81 19.68
C SER A 48 -7.88 -9.81 18.75
N GLN A 49 -8.63 -10.78 18.22
CA GLN A 49 -8.12 -11.74 17.24
C GLN A 49 -7.88 -11.12 15.86
N SER A 50 -8.46 -9.95 15.61
CA SER A 50 -8.32 -9.25 14.33
C SER A 50 -7.11 -8.31 14.29
N TYR A 51 -6.70 -7.77 15.44
CA TYR A 51 -5.63 -6.79 15.59
C TYR A 51 -4.61 -7.28 16.63
N HIS A 52 -4.01 -8.43 16.36
CA HIS A 52 -3.25 -9.22 17.33
C HIS A 52 -1.73 -9.07 17.22
N ALA A 53 -1.23 -8.33 16.21
CA ALA A 53 0.19 -8.22 15.93
C ALA A 53 0.58 -6.83 15.40
N PRO A 54 1.87 -6.45 15.45
CA PRO A 54 2.35 -5.22 14.84
C PRO A 54 2.21 -5.27 13.31
N GLY A 55 2.03 -4.09 12.71
CA GLY A 55 1.84 -3.90 11.28
C GLY A 55 0.58 -3.11 10.95
N THR A 56 0.36 -2.82 9.68
CA THR A 56 -0.91 -2.25 9.22
C THR A 56 -2.01 -3.32 9.29
N CYS A 57 -3.29 -2.92 9.33
CA CYS A 57 -4.38 -3.89 9.26
C CYS A 57 -4.30 -4.70 7.95
N THR A 58 -4.87 -5.91 7.92
CA THR A 58 -4.89 -6.77 6.72
C THR A 58 -5.91 -6.33 5.66
N PHE A 59 -6.69 -5.32 5.99
CA PHE A 59 -7.66 -4.69 5.09
C PHE A 59 -6.93 -3.88 4.00
N TYR A 60 -7.40 -3.96 2.76
CA TYR A 60 -6.85 -3.16 1.66
C TYR A 60 -7.42 -1.72 1.66
N GLY A 61 -7.22 -1.03 2.79
CA GLY A 61 -7.54 0.37 2.97
C GLY A 61 -6.36 1.28 2.61
N THR A 62 -6.41 2.51 3.10
CA THR A 62 -5.44 3.56 2.76
C THR A 62 -4.00 3.18 3.07
N ALA A 63 -3.73 2.57 4.23
CA ALA A 63 -2.36 2.20 4.62
C ALA A 63 -1.73 1.20 3.63
N ASN A 64 -2.43 0.10 3.31
CA ASN A 64 -1.90 -0.93 2.41
C ASN A 64 -1.87 -0.48 0.96
N SER A 65 -2.89 0.22 0.48
CA SER A 65 -2.85 0.77 -0.87
C SER A 65 -1.84 1.91 -1.01
N ASN A 66 -1.47 2.63 0.06
CA ASN A 66 -0.32 3.53 0.03
C ASN A 66 1.01 2.78 -0.13
N GLN A 67 1.17 1.64 0.55
CA GLN A 67 2.35 0.79 0.36
C GLN A 67 2.45 0.27 -1.09
N MET A 68 1.32 -0.11 -1.69
CA MET A 68 1.25 -0.44 -3.11
C MET A 68 1.68 0.73 -4.00
N LEU A 69 1.14 1.93 -3.76
CA LEU A 69 1.48 3.13 -4.53
C LEU A 69 2.98 3.44 -4.47
N MET A 70 3.56 3.43 -3.28
CA MET A 70 4.99 3.71 -3.11
C MET A 70 5.86 2.69 -3.84
N GLU A 71 5.43 1.43 -3.92
CA GLU A 71 6.17 0.40 -4.65
C GLU A 71 6.04 0.59 -6.16
N ILE A 72 4.82 0.74 -6.69
CA ILE A 72 4.61 0.88 -8.14
C ILE A 72 5.18 2.19 -8.70
N MET A 73 5.25 3.23 -7.88
CA MET A 73 5.89 4.51 -8.21
C MET A 73 7.43 4.47 -8.08
N GLY A 74 8.03 3.34 -7.72
CA GLY A 74 9.48 3.18 -7.62
C GLY A 74 10.12 3.74 -6.34
N LEU A 75 9.33 4.01 -5.31
CA LEU A 75 9.79 4.59 -4.04
C LEU A 75 10.09 3.56 -2.96
N HIS A 76 9.61 2.33 -3.11
CA HIS A 76 9.99 1.17 -2.30
C HIS A 76 10.95 0.25 -3.07
N LEU A 77 11.64 -0.63 -2.36
CA LEU A 77 12.28 -1.77 -3.00
C LEU A 77 11.20 -2.73 -3.53
N PRO A 78 11.36 -3.30 -4.74
CA PRO A 78 10.39 -4.23 -5.30
C PRO A 78 10.10 -5.42 -4.36
N GLY A 79 8.83 -5.79 -4.24
CA GLY A 79 8.37 -6.88 -3.39
C GLY A 79 8.28 -6.55 -1.90
N SER A 80 8.51 -5.29 -1.50
CA SER A 80 8.58 -4.93 -0.08
C SER A 80 7.25 -4.46 0.53
N ALA A 81 6.27 -4.07 -0.26
CA ALA A 81 5.05 -3.41 0.22
C ALA A 81 4.29 -4.21 1.29
N PHE A 82 4.17 -5.53 1.10
CA PHE A 82 3.31 -6.38 1.94
C PHE A 82 4.07 -7.42 2.76
N VAL A 83 5.36 -7.23 2.98
CA VAL A 83 6.12 -8.08 3.88
C VAL A 83 5.84 -7.68 5.33
N PRO A 84 5.33 -8.58 6.18
CA PRO A 84 5.01 -8.26 7.58
C PRO A 84 6.24 -7.80 8.39
N PRO A 85 6.05 -6.95 9.41
CA PRO A 85 7.12 -6.59 10.35
C PRO A 85 7.58 -7.79 11.15
N ASN A 86 8.76 -7.67 11.76
CA ASN A 86 9.38 -8.70 12.59
C ASN A 86 9.62 -10.05 11.86
N THR A 87 9.83 -9.99 10.54
CA THR A 87 10.23 -11.15 9.76
C THR A 87 11.65 -10.99 9.23
N PRO A 88 12.43 -12.10 9.07
CA PRO A 88 13.80 -12.02 8.53
C PRO A 88 13.86 -11.36 7.14
N LEU A 89 12.82 -11.56 6.32
CA LEU A 89 12.73 -10.90 5.01
C LEU A 89 12.55 -9.39 5.15
N ARG A 90 11.72 -8.92 6.09
CA ARG A 90 11.56 -7.49 6.38
C ARG A 90 12.89 -6.86 6.80
N ASP A 91 13.62 -7.50 7.69
CA ASP A 91 14.93 -7.02 8.17
C ASP A 91 15.93 -6.95 7.01
N THR A 92 15.97 -7.97 6.17
CA THR A 92 16.83 -8.01 4.98
C THR A 92 16.51 -6.89 3.99
N LEU A 93 15.23 -6.66 3.71
CA LEU A 93 14.78 -5.58 2.81
C LEU A 93 15.07 -4.20 3.40
N THR A 94 14.92 -4.02 4.72
CA THR A 94 15.26 -2.76 5.40
C THR A 94 16.75 -2.46 5.29
N GLN A 95 17.61 -3.46 5.51
CA GLN A 95 19.05 -3.32 5.33
C GLN A 95 19.43 -3.03 3.86
N ALA A 96 18.76 -3.70 2.92
CA ALA A 96 18.98 -3.47 1.49
C ALA A 96 18.56 -2.04 1.08
N ALA A 97 17.44 -1.53 1.61
CA ALA A 97 17.00 -0.16 1.39
C ALA A 97 18.01 0.86 1.93
N ALA A 98 18.54 0.65 3.14
CA ALA A 98 19.58 1.50 3.72
C ALA A 98 20.86 1.52 2.88
N ARG A 99 21.33 0.34 2.42
CA ARG A 99 22.49 0.24 1.53
C ARG A 99 22.23 0.92 0.18
N ARG A 100 21.02 0.78 -0.37
CA ARG A 100 20.64 1.43 -1.63
C ARG A 100 20.58 2.95 -1.45
N ALA A 101 20.01 3.45 -0.37
CA ALA A 101 19.96 4.88 -0.07
C ALA A 101 21.37 5.51 -0.06
N ALA A 102 22.37 4.82 0.52
CA ALA A 102 23.74 5.28 0.54
C ALA A 102 24.39 5.34 -0.87
N LYS A 103 23.99 4.44 -1.78
CA LYS A 103 24.56 4.39 -3.14
C LYS A 103 23.96 5.44 -4.08
N ILE A 104 22.70 5.83 -3.90
CA ILE A 104 22.00 6.76 -4.78
C ILE A 104 22.21 8.23 -4.41
N THR A 105 23.16 8.54 -3.53
CA THR A 105 23.52 9.91 -3.14
C THR A 105 24.31 10.62 -4.24
N ALA A 106 24.35 11.95 -4.17
CA ALA A 106 25.14 12.78 -5.11
C ALA A 106 26.65 12.52 -5.04
N LEU A 107 27.13 11.87 -3.99
CA LEU A 107 28.54 11.46 -3.83
C LEU A 107 28.84 10.10 -4.47
N GLY A 108 27.82 9.37 -4.90
CA GLY A 108 27.93 8.06 -5.55
C GLY A 108 27.85 8.15 -7.08
N GLN A 109 28.02 6.99 -7.74
CA GLN A 109 27.92 6.88 -9.20
C GLN A 109 26.47 6.67 -9.68
N ASP A 110 25.56 6.30 -8.77
CA ASP A 110 24.17 5.95 -9.05
C ASP A 110 23.20 7.04 -8.56
N TYR A 111 23.55 8.31 -8.69
CA TYR A 111 22.72 9.38 -8.18
C TYR A 111 21.32 9.40 -8.78
N ILE A 112 20.31 9.12 -7.93
CA ILE A 112 18.90 9.10 -8.31
C ILE A 112 18.12 9.98 -7.33
N PRO A 113 17.90 11.25 -7.64
CA PRO A 113 17.08 12.13 -6.82
C PRO A 113 15.60 11.77 -6.94
N VAL A 114 14.82 11.99 -5.88
CA VAL A 114 13.39 11.64 -5.84
C VAL A 114 12.58 12.36 -6.94
N GLY A 115 12.98 13.55 -7.34
CA GLY A 115 12.35 14.28 -8.44
C GLY A 115 12.55 13.67 -9.84
N ARG A 116 13.49 12.71 -9.99
CA ARG A 116 13.61 11.89 -11.19
C ARG A 116 12.80 10.59 -11.11
N VAL A 117 12.52 10.13 -9.90
CA VAL A 117 11.69 8.93 -9.68
C VAL A 117 10.23 9.26 -9.85
N VAL A 118 9.79 10.41 -9.31
CA VAL A 118 8.39 10.85 -9.39
C VAL A 118 8.25 11.81 -10.55
N ASP A 119 8.10 11.25 -11.74
CA ASP A 119 7.76 11.93 -12.99
C ASP A 119 6.28 11.64 -13.36
N GLU A 120 5.84 12.11 -14.52
CA GLU A 120 4.47 11.88 -15.03
C GLU A 120 4.16 10.39 -15.17
N ARG A 121 5.13 9.56 -15.57
CA ARG A 121 4.96 8.10 -15.71
C ARG A 121 4.73 7.44 -14.37
N SER A 122 5.46 7.87 -13.37
CA SER A 122 5.31 7.39 -11.99
C SER A 122 3.93 7.73 -11.42
N ILE A 123 3.41 8.93 -11.68
CA ILE A 123 2.05 9.33 -11.28
C ILE A 123 1.00 8.50 -12.03
N VAL A 124 1.14 8.32 -13.34
CA VAL A 124 0.23 7.47 -14.14
C VAL A 124 0.27 6.02 -13.64
N ASN A 125 1.45 5.46 -13.37
CA ASN A 125 1.58 4.13 -12.78
C ASN A 125 0.87 4.03 -11.43
N GLY A 126 0.93 5.08 -10.61
CA GLY A 126 0.20 5.16 -9.35
C GLY A 126 -1.31 5.07 -9.55
N ILE A 127 -1.86 5.81 -10.51
CA ILE A 127 -3.30 5.76 -10.85
C ILE A 127 -3.67 4.36 -11.38
N ILE A 128 -2.87 3.80 -12.29
CA ILE A 128 -3.09 2.45 -12.83
C ILE A 128 -3.10 1.41 -11.71
N GLY A 129 -2.12 1.44 -10.82
CA GLY A 129 -2.06 0.53 -9.68
C GLY A 129 -3.26 0.67 -8.75
N LEU A 130 -3.70 1.89 -8.49
CA LEU A 130 -4.90 2.16 -7.69
C LEU A 130 -6.15 1.53 -8.31
N LEU A 131 -6.35 1.73 -9.61
CA LEU A 131 -7.50 1.20 -10.36
C LEU A 131 -7.44 -0.33 -10.47
N ALA A 132 -6.29 -0.88 -10.85
CA ALA A 132 -6.09 -2.32 -11.06
C ALA A 132 -6.25 -3.14 -9.78
N THR A 133 -5.98 -2.56 -8.62
CA THR A 133 -6.08 -3.24 -7.33
C THR A 133 -7.29 -2.83 -6.50
N GLY A 134 -8.06 -1.85 -6.95
CA GLY A 134 -9.21 -1.34 -6.20
C GLY A 134 -8.81 -0.77 -4.83
N GLY A 135 -7.74 0.01 -4.80
CA GLY A 135 -7.24 0.62 -3.58
C GLY A 135 -8.14 1.73 -3.03
N SER A 136 -7.71 2.34 -1.93
CA SER A 136 -8.49 3.36 -1.23
C SER A 136 -8.74 4.60 -2.08
N THR A 137 -9.98 5.08 -2.11
CA THR A 137 -10.36 6.34 -2.76
C THR A 137 -9.65 7.57 -2.18
N ASN A 138 -9.09 7.50 -0.96
CA ASN A 138 -8.27 8.57 -0.41
C ASN A 138 -7.07 8.90 -1.30
N HIS A 139 -6.58 7.94 -2.08
CA HIS A 139 -5.45 8.16 -2.97
C HIS A 139 -5.78 9.04 -4.18
N THR A 140 -7.04 9.22 -4.54
CA THR A 140 -7.44 10.20 -5.55
C THR A 140 -7.10 11.64 -5.12
N MET A 141 -7.12 11.88 -3.81
CA MET A 141 -6.65 13.14 -3.22
C MET A 141 -5.11 13.13 -3.01
N HIS A 142 -4.56 12.01 -2.51
CA HIS A 142 -3.12 11.92 -2.25
C HIS A 142 -2.29 12.00 -3.52
N LEU A 143 -2.69 11.35 -4.61
CA LEU A 143 -1.99 11.41 -5.90
C LEU A 143 -2.01 12.80 -6.50
N VAL A 144 -3.13 13.52 -6.40
CA VAL A 144 -3.22 14.93 -6.81
C VAL A 144 -2.22 15.79 -6.02
N ALA A 145 -2.14 15.59 -4.71
CA ALA A 145 -1.20 16.32 -3.86
C ALA A 145 0.27 15.97 -4.17
N MET A 146 0.57 14.69 -4.44
CA MET A 146 1.92 14.25 -4.84
C MET A 146 2.31 14.79 -6.21
N ALA A 147 1.42 14.74 -7.18
CA ALA A 147 1.62 15.29 -8.53
C ALA A 147 1.89 16.80 -8.44
N HIS A 148 1.06 17.55 -7.71
CA HIS A 148 1.25 18.97 -7.52
C HIS A 148 2.60 19.29 -6.86
N ALA A 149 3.03 18.52 -5.86
CA ALA A 149 4.33 18.68 -5.22
C ALA A 149 5.51 18.36 -6.15
N ALA A 150 5.29 17.59 -7.22
CA ALA A 150 6.25 17.31 -8.28
C ALA A 150 6.17 18.31 -9.45
N GLY A 151 5.25 19.28 -9.40
CA GLY A 151 5.01 20.23 -10.50
C GLY A 151 4.16 19.64 -11.62
N ILE A 152 3.47 18.52 -11.40
CA ILE A 152 2.63 17.81 -12.35
C ILE A 152 1.17 18.13 -12.04
N VAL A 153 0.39 18.43 -13.06
CA VAL A 153 -1.06 18.69 -12.93
C VAL A 153 -1.82 17.45 -13.37
N ILE A 154 -2.64 16.90 -12.47
CA ILE A 154 -3.64 15.87 -12.75
C ILE A 154 -4.99 16.31 -12.21
N ASN A 155 -6.06 15.83 -12.83
CA ASN A 155 -7.44 16.13 -12.48
C ASN A 155 -8.30 14.87 -12.49
N TRP A 156 -9.59 14.99 -12.23
CA TRP A 156 -10.52 13.86 -12.18
C TRP A 156 -10.76 13.19 -13.54
N ASP A 157 -10.58 13.92 -14.64
CA ASP A 157 -10.74 13.35 -15.99
C ASP A 157 -9.63 12.36 -16.29
N ASP A 158 -8.40 12.60 -15.82
CA ASP A 158 -7.29 11.64 -15.94
C ASP A 158 -7.59 10.31 -15.28
N PHE A 159 -8.21 10.34 -14.07
CA PHE A 159 -8.65 9.11 -13.40
C PHE A 159 -9.79 8.42 -14.15
N SER A 160 -10.74 9.20 -14.67
CA SER A 160 -11.88 8.70 -15.45
C SER A 160 -11.41 8.00 -16.72
N ASP A 161 -10.55 8.65 -17.49
CA ASP A 161 -10.04 8.12 -18.75
C ASP A 161 -9.24 6.83 -18.55
N LEU A 162 -8.37 6.80 -17.54
CA LEU A 162 -7.65 5.58 -17.19
C LEU A 162 -8.58 4.49 -16.69
N SER A 163 -9.63 4.82 -15.92
CA SER A 163 -10.59 3.83 -15.42
C SER A 163 -11.41 3.17 -16.53
N ALA A 164 -11.56 3.83 -17.69
CA ALA A 164 -12.25 3.27 -18.84
C ALA A 164 -11.46 2.12 -19.50
N VAL A 165 -10.14 2.06 -19.31
CA VAL A 165 -9.25 1.09 -19.96
C VAL A 165 -8.54 0.14 -19.00
N ILE A 166 -8.42 0.50 -17.73
CA ILE A 166 -7.74 -0.33 -16.72
C ILE A 166 -8.74 -1.23 -16.00
N PRO A 167 -8.67 -2.56 -16.18
CA PRO A 167 -9.55 -3.48 -15.49
C PRO A 167 -9.13 -3.66 -14.02
N LEU A 168 -10.07 -4.00 -13.14
CA LEU A 168 -9.78 -4.47 -11.80
C LEU A 168 -9.16 -5.88 -11.87
N LEU A 169 -7.85 -5.98 -11.66
CA LEU A 169 -7.08 -7.23 -11.74
C LEU A 169 -7.07 -7.98 -10.40
N ALA A 170 -6.87 -7.27 -9.29
CA ALA A 170 -6.81 -7.86 -7.96
C ALA A 170 -8.01 -7.47 -7.11
N LYS A 171 -8.78 -8.48 -6.67
CA LYS A 171 -9.95 -8.28 -5.80
C LYS A 171 -9.58 -8.57 -4.35
N VAL A 172 -8.93 -7.59 -3.72
CA VAL A 172 -8.58 -7.63 -2.29
C VAL A 172 -9.70 -7.03 -1.47
N TYR A 173 -9.94 -7.53 -0.25
CA TYR A 173 -11.00 -7.02 0.63
C TYR A 173 -10.88 -5.50 0.86
N PRO A 174 -11.91 -4.66 0.64
CA PRO A 174 -13.34 -5.01 0.55
C PRO A 174 -13.86 -5.41 -0.85
N ASN A 175 -13.09 -5.28 -1.91
CA ASN A 175 -13.53 -5.62 -3.27
C ASN A 175 -13.57 -7.13 -3.55
N GLY A 176 -12.93 -7.93 -2.71
CA GLY A 176 -12.90 -9.39 -2.75
C GLY A 176 -12.91 -9.98 -1.34
N LYS A 177 -12.64 -11.28 -1.24
CA LYS A 177 -12.61 -12.00 0.04
C LYS A 177 -11.20 -12.08 0.65
N ALA A 178 -10.17 -12.05 -0.20
CA ALA A 178 -8.77 -12.18 0.20
C ALA A 178 -8.29 -10.93 0.94
N ASP A 179 -7.44 -11.11 1.96
CA ASP A 179 -6.72 -10.02 2.59
C ASP A 179 -5.38 -9.70 1.87
N VAL A 180 -4.65 -8.71 2.34
CA VAL A 180 -3.39 -8.29 1.69
C VAL A 180 -2.28 -9.33 1.78
N ASN A 181 -2.27 -10.20 2.80
CA ASN A 181 -1.29 -11.27 2.91
C ASN A 181 -1.54 -12.36 1.88
N GLN A 182 -2.82 -12.69 1.63
CA GLN A 182 -3.22 -13.61 0.57
C GLN A 182 -2.90 -13.02 -0.82
N PHE A 183 -3.13 -11.73 -1.01
CA PHE A 183 -2.72 -11.04 -2.23
C PHE A 183 -1.20 -11.11 -2.43
N HIS A 184 -0.42 -10.85 -1.39
CA HIS A 184 1.05 -10.95 -1.43
C HIS A 184 1.50 -12.37 -1.76
N ALA A 185 0.90 -13.39 -1.14
CA ALA A 185 1.21 -14.80 -1.42
C ALA A 185 0.88 -15.23 -2.86
N ALA A 186 -0.10 -14.58 -3.49
CA ALA A 186 -0.47 -14.83 -4.89
C ALA A 186 0.44 -14.12 -5.91
N GLY A 187 1.47 -13.40 -5.46
CA GLY A 187 2.40 -12.63 -6.29
C GLY A 187 2.48 -11.14 -5.94
N GLY A 188 1.47 -10.61 -5.27
CA GLY A 188 1.44 -9.21 -4.81
C GLY A 188 1.64 -8.22 -5.95
N MET A 189 2.53 -7.25 -5.74
CA MET A 189 2.85 -6.24 -6.74
C MET A 189 3.71 -6.76 -7.90
N GLY A 190 4.28 -7.95 -7.78
CA GLY A 190 5.06 -8.58 -8.85
C GLY A 190 4.20 -9.27 -9.92
N PHE A 191 2.91 -9.49 -9.64
CA PHE A 191 1.94 -10.08 -10.56
C PHE A 191 1.50 -9.04 -11.60
#